data_634dced539402f0adc10fb8c45e1a16f
#
_entry.id   634dced539402f0adc10fb8c45e1a16f
#
_cell.length_a   1.000
_cell.length_b   1.000
_cell.length_c   1.000
_cell.angle_alpha   90.00
_cell.angle_beta   90.00
_cell.angle_gamma   90.00
#
_symmetry.space_group_name_H-M   'P 1'
#
loop_
_entity.id
_entity.type
_entity.pdbx_description
1 polymer ?
#
loop_
_entity_poly.entity_id
_entity_poly.type
_entity_poly.pdbx_seq_one_letter_code
_entity_poly.pdbx_strand_id
1 'polypeptide(L)'
;LDEVSSAHAADPPDSESPEATLIAKADTVALEAAIAALPQPFRETLVLRDINGLAYRDIAAMLGVPMGTVMSRLARARGLLISGLGRAQ
;
A
#
# COMPACT_ATOMS: atom_id res chain seq x y z
N LEU A 1 -24.06 15.12 -3.36
CA LEU A 1 -24.53 13.91 -2.71
C LEU A 1 -23.92 12.68 -3.30
N ASP A 2 -24.09 12.54 -4.58
CA ASP A 2 -23.56 11.37 -5.25
C ASP A 2 -22.05 11.34 -5.22
N GLU A 3 -21.44 12.51 -5.21
CA GLU A 3 -19.99 12.57 -5.14
C GLU A 3 -19.48 11.93 -3.86
N VAL A 4 -20.18 12.19 -2.78
CA VAL A 4 -19.75 11.62 -1.51
C VAL A 4 -19.84 10.10 -1.54
N SER A 5 -20.96 9.58 -2.02
CA SER A 5 -21.15 8.15 -2.13
C SER A 5 -20.14 7.53 -3.09
N SER A 6 -19.91 8.20 -4.22
CA SER A 6 -18.96 7.71 -5.18
C SER A 6 -17.55 7.67 -4.61
N ALA A 7 -17.19 8.67 -3.83
CA ALA A 7 -15.86 8.70 -3.24
C ALA A 7 -15.66 7.52 -2.30
N HIS A 8 -16.66 7.19 -1.51
CA HIS A 8 -16.57 6.04 -0.63
C HIS A 8 -16.50 4.75 -1.43
N ALA A 9 -17.34 4.64 -2.45
CA ALA A 9 -17.37 3.43 -3.24
C ALA A 9 -16.08 3.22 -4.00
N ALA A 10 -15.35 4.29 -4.29
CA ALA A 10 -14.13 4.20 -5.06
C ALA A 10 -12.93 3.71 -4.26
N ASP A 11 -13.06 3.63 -2.94
CA ASP A 11 -11.93 3.22 -2.09
C ASP A 11 -12.14 1.78 -1.67
N PRO A 12 -11.54 0.80 -2.38
CA PRO A 12 -11.80 -0.61 -2.12
C PRO A 12 -11.32 -1.07 -0.75
N PRO A 13 -11.93 -2.16 -0.24
CA PRO A 13 -11.54 -2.70 1.06
C PRO A 13 -10.19 -3.39 0.97
N ASP A 14 -9.18 -2.76 1.51
CA ASP A 14 -7.82 -3.22 1.43
C ASP A 14 -7.48 -4.24 2.52
N SER A 15 -8.16 -4.16 3.66
CA SER A 15 -7.86 -5.01 4.79
C SER A 15 -8.12 -6.48 4.53
N GLU A 16 -8.86 -6.79 3.47
CA GLU A 16 -9.15 -8.18 3.13
C GLU A 16 -8.08 -8.81 2.26
N SER A 17 -7.08 -8.06 1.85
CA SER A 17 -6.01 -8.59 1.02
C SER A 17 -5.16 -9.57 1.81
N PRO A 18 -4.92 -10.80 1.29
CA PRO A 18 -4.00 -11.72 1.97
C PRO A 18 -2.61 -11.15 2.12
N GLU A 19 -2.18 -10.36 1.14
CA GLU A 19 -0.86 -9.74 1.19
C GLU A 19 -0.77 -8.74 2.33
N ALA A 20 -1.81 -7.93 2.51
CA ALA A 20 -1.82 -6.97 3.60
C ALA A 20 -1.77 -7.67 4.95
N THR A 21 -2.44 -8.81 5.07
CA THR A 21 -2.44 -9.59 6.29
C THR A 21 -1.04 -10.14 6.60
N LEU A 22 -0.36 -10.65 5.59
CA LEU A 22 0.99 -11.17 5.76
C LEU A 22 1.95 -10.07 6.21
N ILE A 23 1.83 -8.90 5.61
CA ILE A 23 2.68 -7.77 5.98
C ILE A 23 2.43 -7.37 7.44
N ALA A 24 1.17 -7.33 7.84
CA ALA A 24 0.81 -6.92 9.19
C ALA A 24 1.36 -7.88 10.24
N LYS A 25 1.60 -9.14 9.88
CA LYS A 25 2.12 -10.14 10.80
C LYS A 25 3.64 -10.28 10.78
N ALA A 26 4.30 -9.52 9.92
CA ALA A 26 5.74 -9.64 9.78
C ALA A 26 6.46 -9.03 10.97
N ASP A 27 7.66 -9.54 11.22
CA ASP A 27 8.54 -8.98 12.24
C ASP A 27 8.86 -7.52 11.89
N THR A 28 8.80 -6.66 12.90
CA THR A 28 8.93 -5.21 12.67
C THR A 28 10.28 -4.85 12.05
N VAL A 29 11.37 -5.44 12.57
CA VAL A 29 12.71 -5.12 12.07
C VAL A 29 12.85 -5.57 10.62
N ALA A 30 12.41 -6.78 10.32
CA ALA A 30 12.48 -7.30 8.96
C ALA A 30 11.59 -6.48 8.03
N LEU A 31 10.41 -6.07 8.51
CA LEU A 31 9.49 -5.27 7.72
C LEU A 31 10.10 -3.91 7.37
N GLU A 32 10.69 -3.24 8.36
CA GLU A 32 11.30 -1.93 8.10
C GLU A 32 12.43 -2.03 7.09
N ALA A 33 13.25 -3.07 7.20
CA ALA A 33 14.34 -3.25 6.25
C ALA A 33 13.81 -3.51 4.85
N ALA A 34 12.76 -4.33 4.73
CA ALA A 34 12.18 -4.64 3.43
C ALA A 34 11.55 -3.42 2.79
N ILE A 35 10.89 -2.58 3.60
CA ILE A 35 10.29 -1.35 3.09
C ILE A 35 11.39 -0.41 2.59
N ALA A 36 12.47 -0.27 3.35
CA ALA A 36 13.57 0.61 2.97
C ALA A 36 14.21 0.18 1.66
N ALA A 37 14.14 -1.10 1.32
CA ALA A 37 14.72 -1.62 0.09
C ALA A 37 13.83 -1.41 -1.14
N LEU A 38 12.59 -0.99 -0.97
CA LEU A 38 11.70 -0.76 -2.10
C LEU A 38 12.11 0.45 -2.90
N PRO A 39 11.90 0.43 -4.24
CA PRO A 39 12.03 1.65 -5.03
C PRO A 39 11.11 2.74 -4.50
N GLN A 40 11.53 4.00 -4.67
CA GLN A 40 10.82 5.12 -4.04
C GLN A 40 9.33 5.16 -4.33
N PRO A 41 8.85 5.02 -5.58
CA PRO A 41 7.42 5.14 -5.83
C PRO A 41 6.61 4.08 -5.09
N PHE A 42 7.14 2.89 -4.98
CA PHE A 42 6.47 1.79 -4.29
C PHE A 42 6.52 1.99 -2.78
N ARG A 43 7.67 2.43 -2.27
CA ARG A 43 7.83 2.68 -0.85
C ARG A 43 6.88 3.77 -0.37
N GLU A 44 6.79 4.88 -1.11
CA GLU A 44 5.91 5.97 -0.73
C GLU A 44 4.46 5.52 -0.66
N THR A 45 4.01 4.81 -1.69
CA THR A 45 2.63 4.37 -1.74
C THR A 45 2.32 3.41 -0.60
N LEU A 46 3.21 2.48 -0.34
CA LEU A 46 3.02 1.50 0.72
C LEU A 46 2.96 2.18 2.09
N VAL A 47 3.87 3.10 2.35
CA VAL A 47 3.91 3.79 3.65
C VAL A 47 2.64 4.61 3.85
N LEU A 48 2.21 5.34 2.83
CA LEU A 48 1.02 6.17 2.96
C LEU A 48 -0.22 5.34 3.20
N ARG A 49 -0.33 4.17 2.59
CA ARG A 49 -1.51 3.33 2.76
C ARG A 49 -1.41 2.40 3.96
N ASP A 50 -0.36 1.60 4.03
CA ASP A 50 -0.31 0.49 4.99
C ASP A 50 0.16 0.94 6.38
N ILE A 51 0.93 2.01 6.46
CA ILE A 51 1.40 2.51 7.73
C ILE A 51 0.56 3.68 8.20
N ASN A 52 0.31 4.64 7.31
CA ASN A 52 -0.43 5.84 7.70
C ASN A 52 -1.94 5.73 7.52
N GLY A 53 -2.41 4.73 6.80
CA GLY A 53 -3.83 4.45 6.69
C GLY A 53 -4.62 5.43 5.82
N LEU A 54 -3.96 6.14 4.91
CA LEU A 54 -4.64 7.10 4.06
C LEU A 54 -5.51 6.42 3.02
N ALA A 55 -6.61 7.08 2.65
CA ALA A 55 -7.46 6.58 1.58
C ALA A 55 -6.75 6.68 0.24
N TYR A 56 -7.08 5.79 -0.68
CA TYR A 56 -6.47 5.78 -2.00
C TYR A 56 -6.57 7.13 -2.70
N ARG A 57 -7.74 7.76 -2.62
CA ARG A 57 -7.93 9.06 -3.29
C ARG A 57 -7.03 10.14 -2.70
N ASP A 58 -6.78 10.07 -1.40
CA ASP A 58 -5.90 11.04 -0.75
C ASP A 58 -4.46 10.82 -1.19
N ILE A 59 -4.05 9.57 -1.29
CA ILE A 59 -2.71 9.25 -1.77
C ILE A 59 -2.54 9.72 -3.22
N ALA A 60 -3.56 9.48 -4.04
CA ALA A 60 -3.53 9.91 -5.44
C ALA A 60 -3.34 11.42 -5.53
N ALA A 61 -4.08 12.17 -4.70
CA ALA A 61 -3.96 13.62 -4.69
C ALA A 61 -2.58 14.07 -4.22
N MET A 62 -2.04 13.44 -3.18
CA MET A 62 -0.74 13.80 -2.64
C MET A 62 0.38 13.53 -3.63
N LEU A 63 0.30 12.41 -4.34
CA LEU A 63 1.36 12.01 -5.26
C LEU A 63 1.15 12.55 -6.67
N GLY A 64 -0.02 13.13 -6.94
CA GLY A 64 -0.30 13.69 -8.25
C GLY A 64 -0.47 12.63 -9.33
N VAL A 65 -1.05 11.49 -9.00
CA VAL A 65 -1.24 10.38 -9.94
C VAL A 65 -2.69 9.90 -9.88
N PRO A 66 -3.14 9.19 -10.93
CA PRO A 66 -4.48 8.61 -10.91
C PRO A 66 -4.61 7.56 -9.81
N MET A 67 -5.83 7.38 -9.32
CA MET A 67 -6.08 6.39 -8.26
C MET A 67 -5.72 4.98 -8.72
N GLY A 68 -5.94 4.66 -9.99
CA GLY A 68 -5.55 3.36 -10.52
C GLY A 68 -4.04 3.12 -10.39
N THR A 69 -3.26 4.18 -10.56
CA THR A 69 -1.81 4.10 -10.38
C THR A 69 -1.45 3.81 -8.93
N VAL A 70 -2.16 4.44 -7.98
CA VAL A 70 -1.94 4.14 -6.57
C VAL A 70 -2.20 2.66 -6.30
N MET A 71 -3.31 2.15 -6.84
CA MET A 71 -3.68 0.75 -6.60
C MET A 71 -2.66 -0.21 -7.19
N SER A 72 -2.21 0.05 -8.42
CA SER A 72 -1.23 -0.85 -9.04
C SER A 72 0.14 -0.75 -8.38
N ARG A 73 0.55 0.45 -7.95
CA ARG A 73 1.80 0.61 -7.20
C ARG A 73 1.74 -0.13 -5.87
N LEU A 74 0.61 -0.03 -5.19
CA LEU A 74 0.45 -0.70 -3.90
C LEU A 74 0.52 -2.22 -4.05
N ALA A 75 -0.15 -2.76 -5.06
CA ALA A 75 -0.12 -4.19 -5.31
C ALA A 75 1.31 -4.66 -5.60
N ARG A 76 2.03 -3.90 -6.43
CA ARG A 76 3.39 -4.24 -6.77
C ARG A 76 4.31 -4.12 -5.55
N ALA A 77 4.12 -3.06 -4.77
CA ALA A 77 4.91 -2.84 -3.58
C ALA A 77 4.76 -3.98 -2.58
N ARG A 78 3.52 -4.42 -2.37
CA ARG A 78 3.26 -5.51 -1.44
C ARG A 78 3.89 -6.81 -1.92
N GLY A 79 3.82 -7.09 -3.22
CA GLY A 79 4.45 -8.27 -3.78
C GLY A 79 5.95 -8.27 -3.59
N LEU A 80 6.58 -7.15 -3.87
CA LEU A 80 8.02 -7.02 -3.69
C LEU A 80 8.41 -7.14 -2.22
N LEU A 81 7.60 -6.55 -1.34
CA LEU A 81 7.85 -6.57 0.08
C LEU A 81 7.80 -8.00 0.62
N ILE A 82 6.78 -8.74 0.23
CA ILE A 82 6.62 -10.11 0.69
C ILE A 82 7.76 -10.98 0.17
N SER A 83 8.19 -10.77 -1.07
CA SER A 83 9.35 -11.46 -1.60
C SER A 83 10.59 -11.18 -0.77
N GLY A 84 10.78 -9.93 -0.38
CA GLY A 84 11.91 -9.54 0.44
C GLY A 84 11.86 -10.17 1.81
N LEU A 85 10.68 -10.20 2.41
CA LEU A 85 10.51 -10.83 3.72
C LEU A 85 10.78 -12.33 3.67
N GLY A 86 10.32 -12.99 2.62
CA GLY A 86 10.58 -14.40 2.45
C GLY A 86 12.05 -14.72 2.32
N ARG A 87 12.78 -13.87 1.60
CA ARG A 87 14.21 -14.08 1.43
C ARG A 87 15.00 -13.80 2.70
N ALA A 88 14.46 -12.97 3.57
CA ALA A 88 15.15 -12.64 4.83
C ALA A 88 15.10 -13.78 5.82
N GLN A 89 14.23 -14.74 5.59
CA GLN A 89 14.12 -15.89 6.46
C GLN A 89 14.81 -17.09 5.84
#